data_76215a8a3b94fea0564fca07620d61f4
#
_entry.id   76215a8a3b94fea0564fca07620d61f4
#
_cell.length_a   1.000
_cell.length_b   1.000
_cell.length_c   1.000
_cell.angle_alpha   90.00
_cell.angle_beta   90.00
_cell.angle_gamma   90.00
#
_symmetry.space_group_name_H-M   'P 1'
#
loop_
_entity.id
_entity.type
_entity.pdbx_description
1 polymer ?
#
loop_
_entity_poly.entity_id
_entity_poly.type
_entity_poly.pdbx_seq_one_letter_code
_entity_poly.pdbx_strand_id
1 'polypeptide(L)'
;MKKTKLGIDKILTISLPKRQDRRDKFQSRFNFLDFSFVDGLLGAKLDIPKLIKDKIVNKVQYDPMGSVNKGVIGCSLSHLKCWEIFEKSGDETCLILEDDAVITNPLVDIITNEQNEGVVTTSKFWNEIWEQIQSLDWDVIYLGKKEKFVNGSDVTPLFCKPFWSAGMFGAHSYLINKKSVGKLIKKYKPIKYAIDVFLDLMIEEMNVYALKESLFRQETDIYLHDTPDLK
;
A
#
# COMPACT_ATOMS: atom_id res chain seq x y z
N MET A 1 -10.73 20.56 11.67
CA MET A 1 -9.93 19.58 12.43
C MET A 1 -8.52 19.53 11.85
N LYS A 2 -7.48 19.63 12.68
CA LYS A 2 -6.08 19.55 12.22
C LYS A 2 -5.78 18.11 11.81
N LYS A 3 -5.26 17.91 10.59
CA LYS A 3 -4.88 16.59 10.08
C LYS A 3 -3.54 16.13 10.64
N THR A 4 -3.31 14.82 10.72
CA THR A 4 -2.05 14.22 11.19
C THR A 4 -1.44 13.31 10.12
N LYS A 5 -0.12 13.17 10.17
CA LYS A 5 0.64 12.18 9.36
C LYS A 5 1.03 10.92 10.16
N LEU A 6 0.60 10.78 11.38
CA LEU A 6 0.93 9.62 12.23
C LEU A 6 2.43 9.41 12.49
N GLY A 7 3.24 10.45 12.41
CA GLY A 7 4.71 10.32 12.44
C GLY A 7 5.35 9.87 11.11
N ILE A 8 4.55 9.58 10.09
CA ILE A 8 4.98 9.23 8.73
C ILE A 8 5.12 10.52 7.91
N ASP A 9 6.20 10.66 7.14
CA ASP A 9 6.46 11.91 6.41
C ASP A 9 5.49 12.11 5.24
N LYS A 10 5.12 11.03 4.54
CA LYS A 10 4.24 11.06 3.39
C LYS A 10 3.21 9.93 3.41
N ILE A 11 1.96 10.26 3.06
CA ILE A 11 0.89 9.28 2.86
C ILE A 11 0.35 9.46 1.45
N LEU A 12 0.46 8.41 0.63
CA LEU A 12 -0.02 8.39 -0.75
C LEU A 12 -1.15 7.37 -0.88
N THR A 13 -2.28 7.79 -1.43
CA THR A 13 -3.45 6.93 -1.66
C THR A 13 -3.70 6.76 -3.15
N ILE A 14 -3.59 5.53 -3.63
CA ILE A 14 -3.87 5.19 -5.03
C ILE A 14 -5.38 5.16 -5.23
N SER A 15 -5.87 5.92 -6.22
CA SER A 15 -7.28 5.92 -6.60
C SER A 15 -7.44 6.27 -8.08
N LEU A 16 -8.33 5.58 -8.77
CA LEU A 16 -8.67 5.91 -10.16
C LEU A 16 -9.40 7.26 -10.22
N PRO A 17 -9.01 8.21 -11.09
CA PRO A 17 -9.65 9.53 -11.16
C PRO A 17 -11.16 9.48 -11.44
N LYS A 18 -11.62 8.45 -12.18
CA LYS A 18 -13.04 8.25 -12.48
C LYS A 18 -13.87 7.75 -11.29
N ARG A 19 -13.21 7.30 -10.21
CA ARG A 19 -13.85 6.74 -9.01
C ARG A 19 -13.98 7.81 -7.92
N GLN A 20 -14.69 8.90 -8.25
CA GLN A 20 -14.94 9.96 -7.27
C GLN A 20 -15.70 9.44 -6.05
N ASP A 21 -16.61 8.48 -6.26
CA ASP A 21 -17.33 7.78 -5.20
C ASP A 21 -16.39 7.13 -4.17
N ARG A 22 -15.32 6.46 -4.62
CA ARG A 22 -14.31 5.88 -3.74
C ARG A 22 -13.46 6.94 -3.05
N ARG A 23 -13.06 7.98 -3.78
CA ARG A 23 -12.30 9.10 -3.21
C ARG A 23 -13.07 9.79 -2.09
N ASP A 24 -14.35 10.06 -2.30
CA ASP A 24 -15.21 10.69 -1.30
C ASP A 24 -15.37 9.79 -0.07
N LYS A 25 -15.58 8.50 -0.27
CA LYS A 25 -15.68 7.50 0.79
C LYS A 25 -14.37 7.38 1.58
N PHE A 26 -13.23 7.30 0.88
CA PHE A 26 -11.90 7.26 1.52
C PHE A 26 -11.64 8.55 2.29
N GLN A 27 -11.89 9.71 1.71
CA GLN A 27 -11.69 11.00 2.36
C GLN A 27 -12.58 11.18 3.60
N SER A 28 -13.82 10.71 3.55
CA SER A 28 -14.70 10.71 4.72
C SER A 28 -14.16 9.81 5.84
N ARG A 29 -13.68 8.63 5.49
CA ARG A 29 -13.12 7.64 6.44
C ARG A 29 -11.81 8.10 7.06
N PHE A 30 -10.96 8.78 6.29
CA PHE A 30 -9.62 9.23 6.67
C PHE A 30 -9.49 10.75 6.77
N ASN A 31 -10.56 11.45 7.13
CA ASN A 31 -10.60 12.92 7.20
C ASN A 31 -9.59 13.52 8.19
N PHE A 32 -9.11 12.72 9.13
CA PHE A 32 -8.09 13.07 10.13
C PHE A 32 -6.65 12.90 9.60
N LEU A 33 -6.44 12.20 8.48
CA LEU A 33 -5.10 12.01 7.89
C LEU A 33 -4.74 13.12 6.91
N ASP A 34 -3.47 13.50 6.91
CA ASP A 34 -2.86 14.34 5.88
C ASP A 34 -2.27 13.45 4.79
N PHE A 35 -3.06 13.13 3.77
CA PHE A 35 -2.71 12.28 2.65
C PHE A 35 -2.91 12.97 1.31
N SER A 36 -2.30 12.42 0.26
CA SER A 36 -2.49 12.86 -1.11
C SER A 36 -2.98 11.72 -1.99
N PHE A 37 -3.98 11.96 -2.83
CA PHE A 37 -4.34 11.01 -3.87
C PHE A 37 -3.31 10.98 -4.99
N VAL A 38 -2.96 9.76 -5.40
CA VAL A 38 -2.20 9.48 -6.62
C VAL A 38 -3.16 8.89 -7.64
N ASP A 39 -3.26 9.55 -8.80
CA ASP A 39 -4.08 9.06 -9.91
C ASP A 39 -3.59 7.70 -10.38
N GLY A 40 -4.38 6.67 -10.07
CA GLY A 40 -4.17 5.32 -10.52
C GLY A 40 -4.33 5.18 -12.04
N LEU A 41 -3.66 4.19 -12.61
CA LEU A 41 -3.65 3.94 -14.05
C LEU A 41 -4.72 2.88 -14.40
N LEU A 42 -5.69 3.27 -15.22
CA LEU A 42 -6.72 2.35 -15.69
C LEU A 42 -6.14 1.39 -16.72
N GLY A 43 -6.10 0.11 -16.39
CA GLY A 43 -5.53 -0.95 -17.24
C GLY A 43 -6.08 -0.96 -18.66
N ALA A 44 -7.39 -0.78 -18.82
CA ALA A 44 -8.06 -0.75 -20.13
C ALA A 44 -7.52 0.34 -21.09
N LYS A 45 -6.94 1.42 -20.55
CA LYS A 45 -6.35 2.52 -21.33
C LYS A 45 -4.87 2.36 -21.63
N LEU A 46 -4.23 1.29 -21.17
CA LEU A 46 -2.81 1.06 -21.36
C LEU A 46 -2.50 0.53 -22.77
N ASP A 47 -1.49 1.13 -23.38
CA ASP A 47 -0.85 0.61 -24.60
C ASP A 47 0.22 -0.43 -24.19
N ILE A 48 -0.23 -1.68 -23.99
CA ILE A 48 0.64 -2.77 -23.54
C ILE A 48 1.79 -3.03 -24.52
N PRO A 49 1.58 -3.08 -25.86
CA PRO A 49 2.67 -3.21 -26.82
C PRO A 49 3.76 -2.14 -26.64
N LYS A 50 3.36 -0.89 -26.42
CA LYS A 50 4.30 0.21 -26.16
C LYS A 50 5.07 0.00 -24.85
N LEU A 51 4.39 -0.37 -23.77
CA LEU A 51 5.02 -0.63 -22.47
C LEU A 51 6.06 -1.77 -22.54
N ILE A 52 5.78 -2.81 -23.35
CA ILE A 52 6.73 -3.91 -23.57
C ILE A 52 7.93 -3.40 -24.40
N LYS A 53 7.69 -2.65 -25.49
CA LYS A 53 8.75 -2.06 -26.31
C LYS A 53 9.67 -1.16 -25.51
N ASP A 54 9.10 -0.35 -24.61
CA ASP A 54 9.80 0.58 -23.73
C ASP A 54 10.46 -0.12 -22.52
N LYS A 55 10.38 -1.45 -22.43
CA LYS A 55 10.92 -2.28 -21.34
C LYS A 55 10.38 -1.90 -19.94
N ILE A 56 9.17 -1.37 -19.88
CA ILE A 56 8.48 -1.06 -18.62
C ILE A 56 7.79 -2.31 -18.09
N VAL A 57 7.21 -3.13 -18.99
CA VAL A 57 6.52 -4.39 -18.67
C VAL A 57 7.18 -5.53 -19.45
N ASN A 58 7.32 -6.69 -18.81
CA ASN A 58 7.85 -7.87 -19.45
C ASN A 58 6.75 -8.66 -20.14
N LYS A 59 7.01 -9.16 -21.36
CA LYS A 59 6.04 -9.86 -22.20
C LYS A 59 5.51 -11.19 -21.62
N VAL A 60 6.19 -11.82 -20.68
CA VAL A 60 6.11 -13.28 -20.54
C VAL A 60 5.32 -13.79 -19.33
N GLN A 61 4.88 -12.98 -18.36
CA GLN A 61 4.54 -13.58 -17.05
C GLN A 61 3.25 -13.16 -16.36
N TYR A 62 2.32 -12.49 -17.02
CA TYR A 62 1.13 -12.01 -16.32
C TYR A 62 -0.08 -12.93 -16.34
N ASP A 63 -0.03 -14.01 -17.10
CA ASP A 63 -1.15 -14.95 -17.14
C ASP A 63 -0.69 -16.37 -17.43
N PRO A 64 -0.93 -17.35 -16.53
CA PRO A 64 -0.78 -18.76 -16.81
C PRO A 64 -1.63 -19.24 -18.00
N MET A 65 -2.63 -18.48 -18.42
CA MET A 65 -3.52 -18.76 -19.54
C MET A 65 -3.23 -17.92 -20.80
N GLY A 66 -2.15 -17.14 -20.83
CA GLY A 66 -1.64 -16.46 -22.04
C GLY A 66 -2.23 -15.10 -22.36
N SER A 67 -3.11 -14.54 -21.54
CA SER A 67 -3.65 -13.18 -21.68
C SER A 67 -3.03 -12.20 -20.68
N VAL A 68 -2.69 -11.01 -21.14
CA VAL A 68 -2.12 -9.96 -20.28
C VAL A 68 -3.24 -9.30 -19.50
N ASN A 69 -3.35 -9.53 -18.21
CA ASN A 69 -4.34 -8.82 -17.37
C ASN A 69 -3.97 -7.35 -17.23
N LYS A 70 -4.64 -6.51 -18.01
CA LYS A 70 -4.43 -5.06 -18.04
C LYS A 70 -4.69 -4.39 -16.69
N GLY A 71 -5.67 -4.89 -15.91
CA GLY A 71 -5.98 -4.38 -14.57
C GLY A 71 -4.81 -4.56 -13.61
N VAL A 72 -4.19 -5.74 -13.60
CA VAL A 72 -2.99 -6.03 -12.80
C VAL A 72 -1.84 -5.11 -13.19
N ILE A 73 -1.61 -4.89 -14.50
CA ILE A 73 -0.56 -3.95 -14.96
C ILE A 73 -0.89 -2.52 -14.53
N GLY A 74 -2.15 -2.09 -14.62
CA GLY A 74 -2.57 -0.77 -14.16
C GLY A 74 -2.32 -0.55 -12.67
N CYS A 75 -2.65 -1.54 -11.83
CA CYS A 75 -2.36 -1.55 -10.40
C CYS A 75 -0.85 -1.47 -10.16
N SER A 76 -0.07 -2.35 -10.77
CA SER A 76 1.39 -2.40 -10.66
C SER A 76 2.08 -1.08 -11.02
N LEU A 77 1.65 -0.46 -12.12
CA LEU A 77 2.16 0.84 -12.55
C LEU A 77 1.74 1.97 -11.60
N SER A 78 0.58 1.86 -10.97
CA SER A 78 0.12 2.87 -10.00
C SER A 78 0.98 2.84 -8.73
N HIS A 79 1.33 1.66 -8.23
CA HIS A 79 2.27 1.53 -7.12
C HIS A 79 3.67 2.01 -7.49
N LEU A 80 4.17 1.65 -8.66
CA LEU A 80 5.45 2.14 -9.17
C LEU A 80 5.48 3.67 -9.23
N LYS A 81 4.38 4.29 -9.68
CA LYS A 81 4.23 5.76 -9.68
C LYS A 81 4.33 6.35 -8.26
N CYS A 82 3.71 5.72 -7.26
CA CYS A 82 3.86 6.13 -5.86
C CYS A 82 5.32 6.07 -5.40
N TRP A 83 6.03 5.00 -5.72
CA TRP A 83 7.44 4.86 -5.38
C TRP A 83 8.31 5.94 -6.04
N GLU A 84 8.07 6.24 -7.33
CA GLU A 84 8.78 7.30 -8.06
C GLU A 84 8.49 8.71 -7.50
N ILE A 85 7.26 8.96 -7.04
CA ILE A 85 6.91 10.20 -6.35
C ILE A 85 7.65 10.29 -5.00
N PHE A 86 7.67 9.22 -4.23
CA PHE A 86 8.35 9.17 -2.96
C PHE A 86 9.88 9.26 -3.12
N GLU A 87 10.47 8.55 -4.08
CA GLU A 87 11.90 8.60 -4.36
C GLU A 87 12.38 10.03 -4.64
N LYS A 88 11.57 10.82 -5.35
CA LYS A 88 11.89 12.22 -5.69
C LYS A 88 11.59 13.22 -4.57
N SER A 89 10.87 12.80 -3.53
CA SER A 89 10.59 13.68 -2.38
C SER A 89 11.75 13.71 -1.40
N GLY A 90 11.75 14.71 -0.50
CA GLY A 90 12.70 14.80 0.62
C GLY A 90 12.27 14.00 1.84
N ASP A 91 11.21 13.19 1.74
CA ASP A 91 10.61 12.44 2.85
C ASP A 91 11.38 11.14 3.10
N GLU A 92 11.46 10.69 4.38
CA GLU A 92 12.17 9.47 4.79
C GLU A 92 11.26 8.24 4.84
N THR A 93 9.96 8.44 5.11
CA THR A 93 8.96 7.38 5.25
C THR A 93 7.72 7.67 4.42
N CYS A 94 7.17 6.62 3.79
CA CYS A 94 5.93 6.72 3.01
C CYS A 94 4.99 5.57 3.32
N LEU A 95 3.74 5.90 3.67
CA LEU A 95 2.63 4.97 3.70
C LEU A 95 1.92 4.99 2.35
N ILE A 96 1.77 3.83 1.74
CA ILE A 96 0.99 3.63 0.51
C ILE A 96 -0.30 2.92 0.88
N LEU A 97 -1.42 3.51 0.45
CA LEU A 97 -2.77 2.97 0.64
C LEU A 97 -3.46 2.82 -0.71
N GLU A 98 -4.36 1.85 -0.82
CA GLU A 98 -5.37 1.79 -1.89
C GLU A 98 -6.68 2.42 -1.39
N ASP A 99 -7.53 2.92 -2.29
CA ASP A 99 -8.76 3.64 -1.95
C ASP A 99 -9.87 2.78 -1.34
N ASP A 100 -9.66 1.45 -1.30
CA ASP A 100 -10.51 0.47 -0.62
C ASP A 100 -9.98 0.03 0.75
N ALA A 101 -8.89 0.62 1.22
CA ALA A 101 -8.38 0.35 2.56
C ALA A 101 -9.39 0.79 3.65
N VAL A 102 -9.58 -0.08 4.65
CA VAL A 102 -10.44 0.15 5.81
C VAL A 102 -9.64 -0.10 7.08
N ILE A 103 -9.74 0.80 8.05
CA ILE A 103 -9.09 0.65 9.35
C ILE A 103 -9.84 -0.39 10.19
N THR A 104 -9.07 -1.23 10.89
CA THR A 104 -9.62 -2.21 11.85
C THR A 104 -9.55 -1.72 13.30
N ASN A 105 -8.63 -0.80 13.60
CA ASN A 105 -8.41 -0.24 14.94
C ASN A 105 -8.15 1.26 14.86
N PRO A 106 -8.51 2.04 15.89
CA PRO A 106 -8.31 3.49 15.89
C PRO A 106 -6.84 3.87 15.74
N LEU A 107 -6.55 4.77 14.79
CA LEU A 107 -5.22 5.39 14.61
C LEU A 107 -5.06 6.67 15.40
N VAL A 108 -6.16 7.32 15.70
CA VAL A 108 -6.19 8.63 16.37
C VAL A 108 -7.28 8.66 17.43
N ASP A 109 -7.04 9.47 18.45
CA ASP A 109 -8.04 9.87 19.41
C ASP A 109 -8.49 11.29 19.07
N ILE A 110 -9.79 11.53 19.07
CA ILE A 110 -10.38 12.85 18.86
C ILE A 110 -10.80 13.38 20.23
N ILE A 111 -10.05 14.35 20.73
CA ILE A 111 -10.36 15.00 21.99
C ILE A 111 -11.07 16.31 21.68
N THR A 112 -12.32 16.44 22.13
CA THR A 112 -13.08 17.68 22.01
C THR A 112 -12.79 18.54 23.24
N ASN A 113 -12.29 19.76 23.04
CA ASN A 113 -12.12 20.72 24.11
C ASN A 113 -13.46 21.42 24.47
N GLU A 114 -13.45 22.26 25.52
CA GLU A 114 -14.64 22.99 25.98
C GLU A 114 -15.24 23.94 24.92
N GLN A 115 -14.43 24.37 23.92
CA GLN A 115 -14.87 25.19 22.80
C GLN A 115 -15.37 24.36 21.61
N ASN A 116 -15.56 23.03 21.77
CA ASN A 116 -15.92 22.09 20.71
C ASN A 116 -14.91 22.01 19.53
N GLU A 117 -13.66 22.46 19.74
CA GLU A 117 -12.59 22.25 18.78
C GLU A 117 -12.01 20.84 18.97
N GLY A 118 -12.12 20.01 17.95
CA GLY A 118 -11.54 18.67 17.96
C GLY A 118 -10.01 18.73 17.77
N VAL A 119 -9.27 18.27 18.77
CA VAL A 119 -7.83 18.02 18.66
C VAL A 119 -7.62 16.55 18.30
N VAL A 120 -6.90 16.30 17.21
CA VAL A 120 -6.55 14.95 16.77
C VAL A 120 -5.17 14.61 17.33
N THR A 121 -5.09 13.56 18.13
CA THR A 121 -3.84 12.98 18.63
C THR A 121 -3.70 11.55 18.15
N THR A 122 -2.47 11.04 18.06
CA THR A 122 -2.24 9.62 17.76
C THR A 122 -2.73 8.76 18.92
N SER A 123 -3.44 7.66 18.61
CA SER A 123 -3.92 6.74 19.64
C SER A 123 -2.75 6.02 20.33
N LYS A 124 -2.99 5.54 21.55
CA LYS A 124 -2.02 4.70 22.27
C LYS A 124 -1.65 3.47 21.42
N PHE A 125 -2.63 2.86 20.78
CA PHE A 125 -2.44 1.71 19.91
C PHE A 125 -1.49 2.01 18.73
N TRP A 126 -1.68 3.15 18.05
CA TRP A 126 -0.78 3.55 16.98
C TRP A 126 0.63 3.88 17.49
N ASN A 127 0.74 4.53 18.64
CA ASN A 127 2.04 4.88 19.22
C ASN A 127 2.86 3.61 19.53
N GLU A 128 2.25 2.56 20.08
CA GLU A 128 2.92 1.27 20.32
C GLU A 128 3.42 0.62 19.02
N ILE A 129 2.63 0.69 17.93
CA ILE A 129 3.05 0.22 16.61
C ILE A 129 4.24 1.04 16.12
N TRP A 130 4.15 2.37 16.19
CA TRP A 130 5.17 3.26 15.66
C TRP A 130 6.50 3.15 16.39
N GLU A 131 6.49 3.02 17.71
CA GLU A 131 7.69 2.75 18.52
C GLU A 131 8.40 1.47 18.07
N GLN A 132 7.66 0.38 17.83
CA GLN A 132 8.26 -0.86 17.36
C GLN A 132 8.79 -0.72 15.93
N ILE A 133 8.10 -0.03 15.02
CA ILE A 133 8.60 0.28 13.67
C ILE A 133 9.94 1.02 13.75
N GLN A 134 10.05 2.02 14.61
CA GLN A 134 11.29 2.79 14.78
C GLN A 134 12.46 1.97 15.34
N SER A 135 12.18 0.90 16.05
CA SER A 135 13.21 -0.01 16.59
C SER A 135 13.73 -1.02 15.57
N LEU A 136 13.07 -1.20 14.44
CA LEU A 136 13.42 -2.17 13.41
C LEU A 136 14.34 -1.54 12.34
N ASP A 137 15.25 -2.34 11.81
CA ASP A 137 15.90 -2.06 10.52
C ASP A 137 15.04 -2.65 9.41
N TRP A 138 14.20 -1.83 8.80
CA TRP A 138 13.19 -2.28 7.85
C TRP A 138 13.33 -1.60 6.47
N ASP A 139 12.84 -2.28 5.46
CA ASP A 139 12.72 -1.80 4.09
C ASP A 139 11.24 -1.64 3.68
N VAL A 140 10.42 -2.63 4.04
CA VAL A 140 8.98 -2.67 3.80
C VAL A 140 8.27 -3.18 5.05
N ILE A 141 7.17 -2.54 5.44
CA ILE A 141 6.30 -3.03 6.51
C ILE A 141 4.87 -3.12 6.03
N TYR A 142 4.31 -4.31 6.05
CA TYR A 142 2.89 -4.52 5.80
C TYR A 142 2.07 -4.14 7.03
N LEU A 143 1.12 -3.22 6.84
CA LEU A 143 0.13 -2.84 7.86
C LEU A 143 -1.23 -3.54 7.63
N GLY A 144 -1.43 -4.11 6.46
CA GLY A 144 -2.58 -4.92 6.11
C GLY A 144 -2.19 -6.12 5.26
N LYS A 145 -2.91 -7.22 5.42
CA LYS A 145 -2.72 -8.49 4.72
C LYS A 145 -4.06 -9.18 4.50
N LYS A 146 -4.13 -10.16 3.60
CA LYS A 146 -5.33 -11.00 3.45
C LYS A 146 -5.50 -11.94 4.64
N GLU A 147 -6.75 -12.24 5.01
CA GLU A 147 -7.10 -12.97 6.24
C GLU A 147 -6.48 -14.37 6.40
N LYS A 148 -6.07 -15.01 5.30
CA LYS A 148 -5.50 -16.37 5.32
C LYS A 148 -3.98 -16.41 5.56
N PHE A 149 -3.39 -15.31 5.94
CA PHE A 149 -1.95 -15.24 6.13
C PHE A 149 -1.50 -16.00 7.37
N VAL A 150 -0.53 -16.89 7.20
CA VAL A 150 0.18 -17.55 8.30
C VAL A 150 1.32 -16.63 8.73
N ASN A 151 1.37 -16.29 10.02
CA ASN A 151 2.45 -15.49 10.58
C ASN A 151 3.81 -16.14 10.33
N GLY A 152 4.83 -15.31 10.13
CA GLY A 152 6.23 -15.73 10.07
C GLY A 152 6.85 -15.91 11.46
N SER A 153 8.17 -15.80 11.55
CA SER A 153 8.89 -15.79 12.83
C SER A 153 8.67 -14.45 13.55
N ASP A 154 8.43 -14.52 14.85
CA ASP A 154 8.28 -13.35 15.70
C ASP A 154 9.56 -12.51 15.74
N VAL A 155 9.43 -11.20 15.62
CA VAL A 155 10.53 -10.23 15.70
C VAL A 155 10.32 -9.28 16.88
N THR A 156 9.09 -8.79 17.01
CA THR A 156 8.66 -7.98 18.16
C THR A 156 7.29 -8.49 18.64
N PRO A 157 6.76 -7.98 19.75
CA PRO A 157 5.40 -8.33 20.18
C PRO A 157 4.34 -8.14 19.08
N LEU A 158 4.45 -7.08 18.23
CA LEU A 158 3.46 -6.77 17.22
C LEU A 158 3.87 -7.19 15.80
N PHE A 159 5.16 -7.43 15.53
CA PHE A 159 5.66 -7.70 14.17
C PHE A 159 6.27 -9.10 14.06
N CYS A 160 6.09 -9.67 12.86
CA CYS A 160 6.77 -10.89 12.44
C CYS A 160 7.56 -10.65 11.15
N LYS A 161 8.59 -11.49 10.92
CA LYS A 161 9.20 -11.64 9.59
C LYS A 161 8.40 -12.70 8.84
N PRO A 162 7.66 -12.33 7.77
CA PRO A 162 6.82 -13.28 7.06
C PRO A 162 7.67 -14.34 6.36
N PHE A 163 7.10 -15.52 6.11
CA PHE A 163 7.71 -16.53 5.25
C PHE A 163 7.25 -16.29 3.80
N TRP A 164 8.15 -16.43 2.85
CA TRP A 164 7.84 -16.30 1.43
C TRP A 164 6.67 -17.20 0.96
N SER A 165 6.59 -18.42 1.47
CA SER A 165 5.53 -19.37 1.13
C SER A 165 4.16 -19.04 1.73
N ALA A 166 4.07 -18.01 2.55
CA ALA A 166 2.85 -17.68 3.27
C ALA A 166 1.81 -16.93 2.43
N GLY A 167 2.18 -16.47 1.22
CA GLY A 167 1.27 -15.80 0.29
C GLY A 167 0.66 -14.54 0.89
N MET A 168 1.48 -13.55 1.22
CA MET A 168 1.06 -12.29 1.85
C MET A 168 0.19 -11.40 0.96
N PHE A 169 -0.44 -11.94 -0.04
CA PHE A 169 -1.21 -11.20 -1.02
C PHE A 169 -1.95 -9.99 -0.43
N GLY A 170 -1.67 -8.83 -0.99
CA GLY A 170 -2.32 -7.58 -0.65
C GLY A 170 -1.34 -6.42 -0.54
N ALA A 171 -1.40 -5.50 -1.47
CA ALA A 171 -0.61 -4.26 -1.46
C ALA A 171 -1.45 -3.04 -1.04
N HIS A 172 -2.60 -3.27 -0.37
CA HIS A 172 -3.54 -2.20 -0.04
C HIS A 172 -3.07 -1.27 1.08
N SER A 173 -2.08 -1.71 1.91
CA SER A 173 -1.49 -0.84 2.93
C SER A 173 -0.10 -1.33 3.35
N TYR A 174 0.93 -0.54 3.07
CA TYR A 174 2.30 -0.83 3.47
C TYR A 174 3.15 0.42 3.56
N LEU A 175 4.17 0.37 4.41
CA LEU A 175 5.21 1.39 4.54
C LEU A 175 6.43 1.02 3.71
N ILE A 176 7.07 2.03 3.14
CA ILE A 176 8.41 1.97 2.55
C ILE A 176 9.25 3.12 3.09
N ASN A 177 10.56 2.96 3.10
CA ASN A 177 11.48 4.01 3.51
C ASN A 177 12.39 4.47 2.36
N LYS A 178 13.05 5.60 2.57
CA LYS A 178 13.90 6.25 1.57
C LYS A 178 15.07 5.39 1.13
N LYS A 179 15.69 4.64 2.04
CA LYS A 179 16.85 3.78 1.74
C LYS A 179 16.49 2.62 0.81
N SER A 180 15.24 2.16 0.82
CA SER A 180 14.79 0.97 0.08
C SER A 180 14.07 1.26 -1.23
N VAL A 181 13.45 2.44 -1.38
CA VAL A 181 12.57 2.73 -2.52
C VAL A 181 13.30 2.63 -3.88
N GLY A 182 14.52 3.12 -3.99
CA GLY A 182 15.31 3.01 -5.24
C GLY A 182 15.64 1.57 -5.60
N LYS A 183 15.91 0.70 -4.60
CA LYS A 183 16.11 -0.74 -4.80
C LYS A 183 14.83 -1.42 -5.28
N LEU A 184 13.68 -1.09 -4.68
CA LEU A 184 12.37 -1.59 -5.10
C LEU A 184 12.08 -1.22 -6.56
N ILE A 185 12.22 0.04 -6.94
CA ILE A 185 12.00 0.53 -8.31
C ILE A 185 12.91 -0.22 -9.30
N LYS A 186 14.19 -0.33 -9.00
CA LYS A 186 15.17 -0.99 -9.87
C LYS A 186 14.85 -2.47 -10.07
N LYS A 187 14.43 -3.18 -9.01
CA LYS A 187 14.09 -4.60 -9.07
C LYS A 187 12.75 -4.86 -9.74
N TYR A 188 11.81 -3.92 -9.62
CA TYR A 188 10.48 -4.06 -10.20
C TYR A 188 10.45 -3.82 -11.72
N LYS A 189 11.38 -3.04 -12.25
CA LYS A 189 11.48 -2.76 -13.70
C LYS A 189 12.42 -3.76 -14.41
N PRO A 190 11.98 -4.37 -15.52
CA PRO A 190 10.63 -4.35 -16.09
C PRO A 190 9.64 -5.17 -15.26
N ILE A 191 8.40 -4.68 -15.15
CA ILE A 191 7.35 -5.33 -14.37
C ILE A 191 7.08 -6.74 -14.91
N LYS A 192 7.27 -7.75 -14.05
CA LYS A 192 7.09 -9.17 -14.36
C LYS A 192 5.94 -9.80 -13.58
N TYR A 193 5.63 -9.27 -12.41
CA TYR A 193 4.69 -9.82 -11.45
C TYR A 193 3.69 -8.76 -11.01
N ALA A 194 2.52 -9.17 -10.53
CA ALA A 194 1.63 -8.32 -9.79
C ALA A 194 2.38 -7.71 -8.60
N ILE A 195 1.96 -6.53 -8.15
CA ILE A 195 2.68 -5.80 -7.09
C ILE A 195 2.77 -6.59 -5.78
N ASP A 196 1.69 -7.25 -5.39
CA ASP A 196 1.64 -8.09 -4.19
C ASP A 196 2.60 -9.29 -4.29
N VAL A 197 2.61 -9.99 -5.42
CA VAL A 197 3.56 -11.08 -5.68
C VAL A 197 5.00 -10.58 -5.68
N PHE A 198 5.27 -9.41 -6.28
CA PHE A 198 6.61 -8.84 -6.26
C PHE A 198 7.09 -8.50 -4.85
N LEU A 199 6.25 -7.87 -4.04
CA LEU A 199 6.59 -7.53 -2.66
C LEU A 199 6.84 -8.79 -1.82
N ASP A 200 6.08 -9.87 -2.05
CA ASP A 200 6.32 -11.17 -1.42
C ASP A 200 7.70 -11.75 -1.79
N LEU A 201 8.11 -11.63 -3.06
CA LEU A 201 9.45 -12.06 -3.48
C LEU A 201 10.57 -11.26 -2.80
N MET A 202 10.29 -10.03 -2.40
CA MET A 202 11.27 -9.19 -1.69
C MET A 202 11.51 -9.61 -0.23
N ILE A 203 10.67 -10.47 0.35
CA ILE A 203 10.86 -11.01 1.72
C ILE A 203 12.22 -11.68 1.89
N GLU A 204 12.71 -12.37 0.85
CA GLU A 204 14.00 -13.05 0.88
C GLU A 204 15.22 -12.12 0.65
N GLU A 205 14.97 -10.93 0.09
CA GLU A 205 16.05 -10.05 -0.37
C GLU A 205 16.15 -8.73 0.41
N MET A 206 15.16 -8.44 1.24
CA MET A 206 15.00 -7.18 1.96
C MET A 206 14.48 -7.43 3.37
N ASN A 207 14.61 -6.43 4.23
CA ASN A 207 14.03 -6.46 5.57
C ASN A 207 12.53 -6.13 5.49
N VAL A 208 11.73 -7.16 5.23
CA VAL A 208 10.27 -7.06 5.15
C VAL A 208 9.66 -7.59 6.44
N TYR A 209 8.79 -6.79 7.05
CA TYR A 209 8.03 -7.17 8.25
C TYR A 209 6.54 -7.00 8.04
N ALA A 210 5.75 -7.66 8.85
CA ALA A 210 4.30 -7.54 8.83
C ALA A 210 3.74 -7.42 10.24
N LEU A 211 2.70 -6.60 10.42
CA LEU A 211 1.89 -6.64 11.62
C LEU A 211 1.24 -8.03 11.75
N LYS A 212 1.31 -8.62 12.93
CA LYS A 212 0.66 -9.92 13.23
C LYS A 212 -0.86 -9.79 13.06
N GLU A 213 -1.43 -8.70 13.53
CA GLU A 213 -2.82 -8.34 13.31
C GLU A 213 -2.93 -7.18 12.33
N SER A 214 -3.73 -7.36 11.27
CA SER A 214 -3.88 -6.32 10.25
C SER A 214 -4.53 -5.07 10.81
N LEU A 215 -3.86 -3.92 10.63
CA LEU A 215 -4.40 -2.61 10.94
C LEU A 215 -5.34 -2.10 9.85
N PHE A 216 -5.10 -2.54 8.62
CA PHE A 216 -5.94 -2.26 7.46
C PHE A 216 -6.43 -3.55 6.82
N ARG A 217 -7.63 -3.53 6.29
CA ARG A 217 -8.20 -4.57 5.42
C ARG A 217 -8.68 -3.94 4.13
N GLN A 218 -8.97 -4.74 3.13
CA GLN A 218 -9.66 -4.30 1.91
C GLN A 218 -11.17 -4.40 2.10
N GLU A 219 -11.90 -3.43 1.54
CA GLU A 219 -13.36 -3.46 1.51
C GLU A 219 -13.82 -4.47 0.44
N THR A 220 -14.31 -5.64 0.88
CA THR A 220 -14.60 -6.80 0.00
C THR A 220 -15.75 -6.59 -0.97
N ASP A 221 -16.68 -5.68 -0.67
CA ASP A 221 -17.87 -5.42 -1.50
C ASP A 221 -17.55 -4.74 -2.84
N ILE A 222 -16.31 -4.31 -3.03
CA ILE A 222 -15.89 -3.52 -4.19
C ILE A 222 -15.35 -4.40 -5.32
N TYR A 223 -14.91 -5.63 -5.04
CA TYR A 223 -14.31 -6.52 -6.04
C TYR A 223 -15.28 -7.01 -7.13
N LEU A 224 -16.58 -7.03 -6.84
CA LEU A 224 -17.60 -7.55 -7.78
C LEU A 224 -17.94 -6.57 -8.91
N HIS A 225 -17.51 -5.29 -8.80
CA HIS A 225 -17.97 -4.26 -9.74
C HIS A 225 -16.85 -3.53 -10.51
N ASP A 226 -15.58 -3.75 -10.17
CA ASP A 226 -14.46 -2.97 -10.73
C ASP A 226 -13.57 -3.69 -11.73
N THR A 227 -13.95 -4.89 -12.15
CA THR A 227 -13.36 -5.57 -13.31
C THR A 227 -14.31 -5.52 -14.51
N PRO A 228 -14.53 -4.34 -15.14
CA PRO A 228 -15.30 -4.28 -16.40
C PRO A 228 -14.63 -5.06 -17.53
N ASP A 229 -13.39 -5.46 -17.33
CA ASP A 229 -12.54 -6.10 -18.34
C ASP A 229 -12.58 -7.64 -18.30
N LEU A 230 -13.46 -8.25 -17.48
CA LEU A 230 -13.70 -9.69 -17.44
C LEU A 230 -14.99 -10.10 -18.16
N LYS A 231 -15.50 -9.27 -19.09
CA LYS A 231 -16.53 -9.66 -20.05
C LYS A 231 -16.00 -9.69 -21.46
#